data_08cca2c753476f7f0dac50e30feaeccd
#
_entry.id   08cca2c753476f7f0dac50e30feaeccd
#
_cell.length_a   1.000
_cell.length_b   1.000
_cell.length_c   1.000
_cell.angle_alpha   90.00
_cell.angle_beta   90.00
_cell.angle_gamma   90.00
#
_symmetry.space_group_name_H-M   'P 1'
#
loop_
_entity.id
_entity.type
_entity.pdbx_description
1 polymer ?
#
loop_
_entity_poly.entity_id
_entity_poly.type
_entity_poly.pdbx_seq_one_letter_code
_entity_poly.pdbx_strand_id
1 'polypeptide(L)'
;MKSPAPSRPQKMALIPACIFLCFAALSVQAEETPVTPQPPDILLGPLFNDVQNAKLFPDQKTFADAVPNSDPLMILADYRMQKNQASFDLRHFVELNFTLPKENDTYVPPKGQTLRQHIDGLWPVLTRSTVEVEKWDSLLPLPKPYVVPGGRFREVYYWDSYFTMLGLAESGHWDKVEDMVANFAAEIDAWGHIPNGNRTYYLSRSQPPFFSFMVSLLATHDGDQVLKTYQPQLEKEYRYWMAGADALAPGSADKRAVRMADGALLNRYWDDRDTPRPESWVEDIATAKSNPNRPATEIYRDLRSAAASGWDFSSRWMDNPHQLNTLRTTSIVPVDLNSLMFKMEKILARASKAAGDNAMANQYETLANARQKGIEKYMWNDQQGWYADYDLKSHKVRN
;
A
#
# COMPACT_ATOMS: atom_id res chain seq x y z
N MET A 1 -69.52 80.79 -8.72
CA MET A 1 -69.32 79.45 -8.20
C MET A 1 -67.88 79.36 -7.62
N LYS A 2 -67.79 79.05 -6.41
CA LYS A 2 -66.62 79.31 -5.53
C LYS A 2 -65.47 78.32 -5.77
N SER A 3 -64.29 78.93 -5.99
CA SER A 3 -63.01 78.25 -5.98
C SER A 3 -62.52 78.05 -4.55
N PRO A 4 -61.96 76.94 -4.17
CA PRO A 4 -61.25 76.79 -2.88
C PRO A 4 -59.76 77.04 -3.00
N ALA A 5 -59.20 77.53 -1.89
CA ALA A 5 -57.85 78.03 -1.68
C ALA A 5 -56.80 76.93 -1.56
N PRO A 6 -55.49 77.30 -1.73
CA PRO A 6 -54.40 76.30 -1.72
C PRO A 6 -53.95 75.90 -0.30
N SER A 7 -53.67 74.65 -0.16
CA SER A 7 -53.07 74.05 1.04
C SER A 7 -51.54 74.12 1.11
N ARG A 8 -50.98 74.42 2.28
CA ARG A 8 -49.57 74.60 2.57
C ARG A 8 -48.79 73.28 2.45
N PRO A 9 -47.48 73.30 2.05
CA PRO A 9 -46.64 72.10 2.03
C PRO A 9 -46.18 71.70 3.43
N GLN A 10 -46.38 70.43 3.75
CA GLN A 10 -45.74 69.76 4.90
C GLN A 10 -44.28 69.48 4.66
N LYS A 11 -43.44 69.89 5.60
CA LYS A 11 -42.00 69.59 5.62
C LYS A 11 -41.82 68.06 5.92
N MET A 12 -41.30 67.35 4.97
CA MET A 12 -40.82 65.94 5.15
C MET A 12 -39.43 65.99 5.78
N ALA A 13 -39.33 65.41 6.98
CA ALA A 13 -38.05 65.18 7.63
C ALA A 13 -37.33 64.02 6.97
N LEU A 14 -36.10 64.26 6.47
CA LEU A 14 -35.19 63.21 6.01
C LEU A 14 -34.57 62.51 7.21
N ILE A 15 -34.84 61.21 7.35
CA ILE A 15 -34.13 60.29 8.25
C ILE A 15 -32.99 59.70 7.43
N PRO A 16 -31.72 59.81 7.87
CA PRO A 16 -30.62 59.13 7.20
C PRO A 16 -30.66 57.60 7.52
N ALA A 17 -30.89 56.80 6.47
CA ALA A 17 -30.77 55.36 6.56
C ALA A 17 -29.25 54.98 6.60
N CYS A 18 -28.74 54.61 7.75
CA CYS A 18 -27.45 53.95 7.87
C CYS A 18 -27.56 52.53 7.30
N ILE A 19 -26.99 52.34 6.10
CA ILE A 19 -26.81 51.03 5.50
C ILE A 19 -25.60 50.39 6.20
N PHE A 20 -25.84 49.45 7.14
CA PHE A 20 -24.82 48.55 7.65
C PHE A 20 -24.55 47.51 6.55
N LEU A 21 -23.45 47.66 5.83
CA LEU A 21 -22.88 46.59 5.00
C LEU A 21 -22.26 45.56 5.95
N CYS A 22 -22.97 44.48 6.26
CA CYS A 22 -22.36 43.25 6.81
C CYS A 22 -21.49 42.62 5.71
N PHE A 23 -20.17 42.84 5.78
CA PHE A 23 -19.21 41.97 5.11
C PHE A 23 -19.23 40.63 5.80
N ALA A 24 -19.97 39.66 5.27
CA ALA A 24 -19.76 38.27 5.59
C ALA A 24 -18.41 37.85 4.96
N ALA A 25 -17.35 37.80 5.80
CA ALA A 25 -16.11 37.18 5.42
C ALA A 25 -16.40 35.69 5.23
N LEU A 26 -16.63 35.25 4.02
CA LEU A 26 -16.54 33.85 3.63
C LEU A 26 -15.06 33.45 3.84
N SER A 27 -14.78 32.83 4.97
CA SER A 27 -13.53 32.09 5.15
C SER A 27 -13.60 30.90 4.20
N VAL A 28 -13.00 31.05 3.03
CA VAL A 28 -12.62 29.92 2.19
C VAL A 28 -11.54 29.18 2.98
N GLN A 29 -11.94 28.16 3.73
CA GLN A 29 -11.00 27.15 4.18
C GLN A 29 -10.49 26.50 2.89
N ALA A 30 -9.26 26.83 2.51
CA ALA A 30 -8.54 26.02 1.55
C ALA A 30 -8.52 24.59 2.12
N GLU A 31 -9.19 23.65 1.47
CA GLU A 31 -8.95 22.23 1.69
C GLU A 31 -7.45 22.02 1.43
N GLU A 32 -6.68 21.86 2.51
CA GLU A 32 -5.30 21.41 2.40
C GLU A 32 -5.37 20.05 1.69
N THR A 33 -4.90 20.01 0.46
CA THR A 33 -4.69 18.73 -0.24
C THR A 33 -3.85 17.86 0.67
N PRO A 34 -4.31 16.64 1.03
CA PRO A 34 -3.56 15.80 1.95
C PRO A 34 -2.16 15.56 1.37
N VAL A 35 -1.16 16.07 2.07
CA VAL A 35 0.25 15.86 1.69
C VAL A 35 0.53 14.38 1.92
N THR A 36 0.85 13.66 0.84
CA THR A 36 1.25 12.24 0.96
C THR A 36 2.42 12.13 1.93
N PRO A 37 2.31 11.33 2.99
CA PRO A 37 3.37 11.19 3.98
C PRO A 37 4.67 10.72 3.32
N GLN A 38 5.77 11.40 3.61
CA GLN A 38 7.07 11.10 3.01
C GLN A 38 7.74 9.92 3.71
N PRO A 39 8.37 9.01 2.96
CA PRO A 39 9.16 7.94 3.54
C PRO A 39 10.47 8.48 4.15
N PRO A 40 11.06 7.76 5.12
CA PRO A 40 12.20 8.27 5.92
C PRO A 40 13.45 8.57 5.09
N ASP A 41 13.69 7.88 3.99
CA ASP A 41 14.83 8.17 3.11
C ASP A 41 14.70 9.52 2.40
N ILE A 42 13.49 9.96 2.09
CA ILE A 42 13.22 11.29 1.54
C ILE A 42 13.22 12.32 2.66
N LEU A 43 12.54 12.02 3.76
CA LEU A 43 12.38 12.93 4.90
C LEU A 43 13.73 13.30 5.54
N LEU A 44 14.63 12.32 5.71
CA LEU A 44 15.91 12.45 6.39
C LEU A 44 17.12 12.58 5.44
N GLY A 45 16.93 12.30 4.15
CA GLY A 45 17.94 12.50 3.09
C GLY A 45 19.35 12.00 3.43
N PRO A 46 20.36 12.91 3.50
CA PRO A 46 21.74 12.49 3.77
C PRO A 46 21.95 11.78 5.11
N LEU A 47 21.20 12.16 6.16
CA LEU A 47 21.29 11.50 7.47
C LEU A 47 20.85 10.04 7.36
N PHE A 48 19.72 9.77 6.65
CA PHE A 48 19.26 8.42 6.45
C PHE A 48 20.32 7.55 5.75
N ASN A 49 20.90 8.07 4.69
CA ASN A 49 21.94 7.38 3.93
C ASN A 49 23.19 7.09 4.80
N ASP A 50 23.64 8.06 5.58
CA ASP A 50 24.85 7.92 6.42
C ASP A 50 24.63 6.91 7.55
N VAL A 51 23.44 6.90 8.19
CA VAL A 51 23.09 5.93 9.24
C VAL A 51 23.01 4.51 8.68
N GLN A 52 22.34 4.31 7.53
CA GLN A 52 22.22 3.00 6.92
C GLN A 52 23.59 2.45 6.47
N ASN A 53 24.43 3.29 5.86
CA ASN A 53 25.77 2.89 5.44
C ASN A 53 26.72 2.59 6.62
N ALA A 54 26.56 3.27 7.74
CA ALA A 54 27.32 3.01 8.96
C ALA A 54 26.91 1.71 9.66
N LYS A 55 25.79 1.08 9.26
CA LYS A 55 25.26 -0.16 9.84
C LYS A 55 25.15 -0.10 11.35
N LEU A 56 24.59 0.99 11.87
CA LEU A 56 24.50 1.24 13.31
C LEU A 56 23.63 0.20 14.04
N PHE A 57 22.69 -0.42 13.35
CA PHE A 57 21.70 -1.36 13.91
C PHE A 57 21.85 -2.75 13.29
N PRO A 58 21.33 -3.80 13.97
CA PRO A 58 21.40 -5.18 13.45
C PRO A 58 20.73 -5.38 12.11
N ASP A 59 19.69 -4.61 11.82
CA ASP A 59 19.00 -4.57 10.53
C ASP A 59 18.68 -3.12 10.12
N GLN A 60 18.36 -2.93 8.84
CA GLN A 60 18.14 -1.59 8.28
C GLN A 60 16.72 -1.07 8.52
N LYS A 61 15.78 -1.98 8.81
CA LYS A 61 14.41 -1.62 9.14
C LYS A 61 14.33 -0.87 10.48
N THR A 62 15.22 -1.15 11.42
CA THR A 62 15.27 -0.46 12.72
C THR A 62 15.33 1.05 12.57
N PHE A 63 16.16 1.60 11.68
CA PHE A 63 16.22 3.04 11.47
C PHE A 63 15.10 3.55 10.54
N ALA A 64 14.65 2.76 9.61
CA ALA A 64 13.48 3.11 8.78
C ALA A 64 12.19 3.25 9.61
N ASP A 65 12.11 2.58 10.75
CA ASP A 65 11.00 2.63 11.71
C ASP A 65 11.24 3.63 12.87
N ALA A 66 12.42 4.25 12.95
CA ALA A 66 12.74 5.20 13.99
C ALA A 66 11.91 6.48 13.86
N VAL A 67 11.35 6.95 14.98
CA VAL A 67 10.50 8.14 15.01
C VAL A 67 11.33 9.35 15.39
N PRO A 68 11.37 10.43 14.57
CA PRO A 68 12.01 11.69 14.93
C PRO A 68 11.38 12.30 16.19
N ASN A 69 12.21 12.68 17.18
CA ASN A 69 11.76 13.32 18.43
C ASN A 69 11.43 14.82 18.26
N SER A 70 11.80 15.40 17.12
CA SER A 70 11.56 16.80 16.77
C SER A 70 11.42 16.93 15.24
N ASP A 71 11.18 18.17 14.77
CA ASP A 71 11.03 18.43 13.33
C ASP A 71 12.25 17.90 12.54
N PRO A 72 12.06 17.03 11.56
CA PRO A 72 13.15 16.46 10.75
C PRO A 72 14.04 17.51 10.09
N LEU A 73 13.50 18.68 9.73
CA LEU A 73 14.31 19.78 9.17
C LEU A 73 15.29 20.35 10.19
N MET A 74 14.88 20.42 11.47
CA MET A 74 15.76 20.85 12.55
C MET A 74 16.85 19.81 12.83
N ILE A 75 16.47 18.52 12.89
CA ILE A 75 17.44 17.42 13.05
C ILE A 75 18.47 17.45 11.91
N LEU A 76 18.03 17.65 10.66
CA LEU A 76 18.92 17.74 9.51
C LEU A 76 19.84 18.98 9.56
N ALA A 77 19.37 20.11 10.07
CA ALA A 77 20.20 21.31 10.24
C ALA A 77 21.29 21.03 11.26
N ASP A 78 20.96 20.49 12.42
CA ASP A 78 21.90 20.11 13.47
C ASP A 78 22.91 19.06 13.00
N TYR A 79 22.45 18.06 12.28
CA TYR A 79 23.30 17.05 11.65
C TYR A 79 24.36 17.67 10.74
N ARG A 80 23.94 18.58 9.83
CA ARG A 80 24.85 19.27 8.91
C ARG A 80 25.91 20.11 9.61
N MET A 81 25.56 20.73 10.73
CA MET A 81 26.50 21.54 11.55
C MET A 81 27.51 20.68 12.30
N GLN A 82 27.10 19.49 12.75
CA GLN A 82 27.88 18.65 13.64
C GLN A 82 28.72 17.59 12.96
N LYS A 83 28.25 17.02 11.85
CA LYS A 83 28.81 15.79 11.22
C LYS A 83 30.29 15.85 10.86
N ASN A 84 30.83 17.02 10.64
CA ASN A 84 32.25 17.19 10.28
C ASN A 84 33.13 17.56 11.50
N GLN A 85 32.60 17.64 12.71
CA GLN A 85 33.36 17.91 13.93
C GLN A 85 34.09 16.63 14.37
N ALA A 86 35.33 16.79 14.88
CA ALA A 86 36.14 15.64 15.31
C ALA A 86 35.51 14.82 16.47
N SER A 87 34.63 15.46 17.25
CA SER A 87 33.92 14.84 18.38
C SER A 87 32.56 14.27 18.01
N PHE A 88 32.17 14.31 16.72
CA PHE A 88 30.85 13.85 16.30
C PHE A 88 30.73 12.33 16.36
N ASP A 89 29.73 11.85 17.08
CA ASP A 89 29.33 10.43 17.16
C ASP A 89 27.93 10.28 16.55
N LEU A 90 27.87 9.59 15.41
CA LEU A 90 26.63 9.38 14.67
C LEU A 90 25.61 8.54 15.45
N ARG A 91 26.06 7.51 16.18
CA ARG A 91 25.18 6.68 17.03
C ARG A 91 24.54 7.50 18.12
N HIS A 92 25.35 8.26 18.85
CA HIS A 92 24.86 9.13 19.90
C HIS A 92 23.90 10.20 19.37
N PHE A 93 24.21 10.77 18.21
CA PHE A 93 23.31 11.72 17.53
C PHE A 93 21.95 11.09 17.23
N VAL A 94 21.90 9.85 16.71
CA VAL A 94 20.65 9.14 16.42
C VAL A 94 19.88 8.84 17.71
N GLU A 95 20.55 8.35 18.75
CA GLU A 95 19.91 8.02 20.04
C GLU A 95 19.28 9.24 20.72
N LEU A 96 19.86 10.44 20.54
CA LEU A 96 19.29 11.68 21.07
C LEU A 96 18.07 12.19 20.27
N ASN A 97 18.08 12.02 18.96
CA ASN A 97 17.13 12.65 18.07
C ASN A 97 15.98 11.74 17.61
N PHE A 98 16.06 10.44 17.90
CA PHE A 98 15.06 9.46 17.44
C PHE A 98 14.65 8.52 18.57
N THR A 99 13.37 8.18 18.58
CA THR A 99 12.84 7.04 19.34
C THR A 99 12.95 5.79 18.49
N LEU A 100 13.76 4.83 18.92
CA LEU A 100 13.95 3.57 18.23
C LEU A 100 12.78 2.61 18.53
N PRO A 101 12.40 1.74 17.58
CA PRO A 101 11.37 0.75 17.80
C PRO A 101 11.80 -0.21 18.92
N LYS A 102 10.90 -0.44 19.87
CA LYS A 102 11.15 -1.37 20.97
C LYS A 102 11.09 -2.79 20.45
N GLU A 103 11.96 -3.67 20.99
CA GLU A 103 11.79 -5.11 20.81
C GLU A 103 10.46 -5.52 21.45
N ASN A 104 9.71 -6.39 20.77
CA ASN A 104 8.48 -6.92 21.35
C ASN A 104 8.81 -7.81 22.54
N ASP A 105 7.96 -7.75 23.56
CA ASP A 105 8.05 -8.65 24.70
C ASP A 105 8.13 -10.10 24.22
N THR A 106 9.07 -10.84 24.78
CA THR A 106 9.24 -12.26 24.43
C THR A 106 8.06 -13.03 25.01
N TYR A 107 7.16 -13.52 24.15
CA TYR A 107 6.12 -14.43 24.57
C TYR A 107 6.72 -15.76 25.00
N VAL A 108 6.53 -16.14 26.27
CA VAL A 108 6.94 -17.42 26.79
C VAL A 108 5.70 -18.32 26.91
N PRO A 109 5.53 -19.30 26.03
CA PRO A 109 4.36 -20.18 26.09
C PRO A 109 4.38 -21.02 27.37
N PRO A 110 3.23 -21.20 28.04
CA PRO A 110 3.10 -22.15 29.16
C PRO A 110 3.50 -23.56 28.76
N LYS A 111 4.16 -24.28 29.67
CA LYS A 111 4.56 -25.68 29.43
C LYS A 111 3.34 -26.57 29.24
N GLY A 112 3.43 -27.54 28.33
CA GLY A 112 2.39 -28.55 28.09
C GLY A 112 1.19 -28.08 27.25
N GLN A 113 1.29 -26.92 26.60
CA GLN A 113 0.26 -26.46 25.65
C GLN A 113 0.18 -27.40 24.44
N THR A 114 -1.06 -27.61 23.96
CA THR A 114 -1.30 -28.13 22.62
C THR A 114 -0.97 -27.03 21.57
N LEU A 115 -0.77 -27.43 20.31
CA LEU A 115 -0.56 -26.48 19.21
C LEU A 115 -1.70 -25.45 19.13
N ARG A 116 -2.95 -25.87 19.27
CA ARG A 116 -4.12 -24.98 19.25
C ARG A 116 -4.05 -23.95 20.39
N GLN A 117 -3.79 -24.38 21.61
CA GLN A 117 -3.66 -23.48 22.76
C GLN A 117 -2.51 -22.49 22.59
N HIS A 118 -1.42 -22.90 21.96
CA HIS A 118 -0.31 -22.02 21.65
C HIS A 118 -0.73 -20.94 20.64
N ILE A 119 -1.38 -21.32 19.55
CA ILE A 119 -1.88 -20.40 18.53
C ILE A 119 -2.88 -19.40 19.13
N ASP A 120 -3.89 -19.91 19.87
CA ASP A 120 -4.91 -19.06 20.49
C ASP A 120 -4.30 -18.08 21.51
N GLY A 121 -3.23 -18.48 22.21
CA GLY A 121 -2.47 -17.62 23.11
C GLY A 121 -1.64 -16.53 22.44
N LEU A 122 -1.31 -16.69 21.15
CA LEU A 122 -0.56 -15.69 20.38
C LEU A 122 -1.44 -14.54 19.87
N TRP A 123 -2.72 -14.74 19.62
CA TRP A 123 -3.58 -13.70 19.05
C TRP A 123 -3.56 -12.38 19.84
N PRO A 124 -3.71 -12.36 21.19
CA PRO A 124 -3.59 -11.13 21.97
C PRO A 124 -2.17 -10.51 21.91
N VAL A 125 -1.13 -11.37 21.92
CA VAL A 125 0.27 -10.93 21.88
C VAL A 125 0.63 -10.23 20.57
N LEU A 126 0.05 -10.68 19.45
CA LEU A 126 0.30 -10.14 18.11
C LEU A 126 -0.71 -9.05 17.71
N THR A 127 -1.72 -8.77 18.54
CA THR A 127 -2.69 -7.70 18.27
C THR A 127 -2.08 -6.34 18.57
N ARG A 128 -2.29 -5.38 17.65
CA ARG A 128 -1.87 -3.97 17.76
C ARG A 128 -3.05 -3.05 17.56
N SER A 129 -2.92 -1.81 18.03
CA SER A 129 -3.85 -0.71 17.76
C SER A 129 -3.02 0.55 17.53
N THR A 130 -3.23 1.22 16.40
CA THR A 130 -2.50 2.42 15.97
C THR A 130 -3.45 3.45 15.39
N VAL A 131 -4.54 3.74 16.10
CA VAL A 131 -5.51 4.77 15.72
C VAL A 131 -4.84 6.15 15.64
N GLU A 132 -3.90 6.40 16.56
CA GLU A 132 -3.05 7.58 16.58
C GLU A 132 -1.59 7.15 16.45
N VAL A 133 -0.83 7.88 15.66
CA VAL A 133 0.61 7.70 15.47
C VAL A 133 1.33 8.99 15.77
N GLU A 134 2.59 8.89 16.18
CA GLU A 134 3.42 10.06 16.45
C GLU A 134 3.64 10.87 15.16
N LYS A 135 3.75 12.18 15.31
CA LYS A 135 4.09 13.04 14.19
C LYS A 135 5.45 12.60 13.63
N TRP A 136 5.53 12.47 12.32
CA TRP A 136 6.72 11.98 11.58
C TRP A 136 7.03 10.48 11.71
N ASP A 137 6.22 9.69 12.43
CA ASP A 137 6.34 8.23 12.34
C ASP A 137 6.12 7.77 10.88
N SER A 138 6.89 6.80 10.46
CA SER A 138 6.62 6.13 9.18
C SER A 138 5.37 5.24 9.21
N LEU A 139 4.87 4.89 10.40
CA LEU A 139 3.67 4.09 10.58
C LEU A 139 2.42 4.88 10.14
N LEU A 140 1.55 4.23 9.37
CA LEU A 140 0.27 4.78 8.96
C LEU A 140 -0.82 4.36 9.96
N PRO A 141 -1.69 5.29 10.41
CA PRO A 141 -2.74 4.97 11.36
C PRO A 141 -3.80 4.06 10.74
N LEU A 142 -4.33 3.16 11.54
CA LEU A 142 -5.44 2.27 11.18
C LEU A 142 -6.59 2.42 12.18
N PRO A 143 -7.86 2.48 11.71
CA PRO A 143 -8.99 2.78 12.58
C PRO A 143 -9.36 1.67 13.56
N LYS A 144 -8.89 0.45 13.35
CA LYS A 144 -9.25 -0.74 14.13
C LYS A 144 -8.01 -1.52 14.58
N PRO A 145 -8.12 -2.37 15.61
CA PRO A 145 -7.07 -3.32 15.95
C PRO A 145 -6.75 -4.26 14.78
N TYR A 146 -5.51 -4.74 14.75
CA TYR A 146 -5.03 -5.66 13.73
C TYR A 146 -3.99 -6.62 14.29
N VAL A 147 -3.76 -7.74 13.61
CA VAL A 147 -2.76 -8.74 13.98
C VAL A 147 -1.54 -8.60 13.09
N VAL A 148 -0.35 -8.57 13.71
CA VAL A 148 0.93 -8.47 13.01
C VAL A 148 1.62 -9.84 12.90
N PRO A 149 2.54 -10.06 11.94
CA PRO A 149 3.31 -11.30 11.85
C PRO A 149 4.21 -11.55 13.07
N GLY A 150 4.71 -10.48 13.71
CA GLY A 150 5.57 -10.54 14.89
C GLY A 150 7.05 -10.35 14.61
N GLY A 151 7.88 -10.41 15.65
CA GLY A 151 9.29 -10.11 15.57
C GLY A 151 9.56 -8.67 15.10
N ARG A 152 10.43 -8.51 14.11
CA ARG A 152 10.70 -7.18 13.51
C ARG A 152 9.56 -6.64 12.64
N PHE A 153 8.55 -7.47 12.29
CA PHE A 153 7.38 -7.09 11.51
C PHE A 153 6.27 -6.62 12.45
N ARG A 154 6.29 -5.33 12.79
CA ARG A 154 5.45 -4.67 13.82
C ARG A 154 4.23 -3.98 13.24
N GLU A 155 4.11 -3.95 11.92
CA GLU A 155 3.01 -3.40 11.14
C GLU A 155 2.14 -4.50 10.53
N VAL A 156 0.96 -4.15 10.03
CA VAL A 156 0.17 -5.06 9.21
C VAL A 156 0.83 -5.26 7.86
N TYR A 157 0.82 -6.47 7.34
CA TYR A 157 1.27 -6.79 5.98
C TYR A 157 0.09 -7.33 5.18
N TYR A 158 -0.03 -6.88 3.92
CA TYR A 158 -1.25 -7.07 3.16
C TYR A 158 -1.58 -8.56 2.95
N TRP A 159 -0.82 -9.30 2.14
CA TRP A 159 -1.20 -10.67 1.78
C TRP A 159 -1.07 -11.65 2.93
N ASP A 160 -0.10 -11.44 3.84
CA ASP A 160 0.07 -12.21 5.07
C ASP A 160 -1.20 -12.21 5.93
N SER A 161 -1.90 -11.08 5.95
CA SER A 161 -3.12 -10.89 6.72
C SER A 161 -4.26 -11.79 6.27
N TYR A 162 -4.34 -12.17 5.00
CA TYR A 162 -5.34 -13.15 4.56
C TYR A 162 -5.15 -14.50 5.25
N PHE A 163 -3.93 -15.01 5.31
CA PHE A 163 -3.62 -16.28 5.96
C PHE A 163 -3.80 -16.17 7.48
N THR A 164 -3.47 -15.03 8.07
CA THR A 164 -3.78 -14.73 9.48
C THR A 164 -5.30 -14.74 9.72
N MET A 165 -6.10 -14.15 8.84
CA MET A 165 -7.57 -14.15 8.94
C MET A 165 -8.15 -15.57 8.84
N LEU A 166 -7.59 -16.47 8.02
CA LEU A 166 -8.01 -17.87 8.00
C LEU A 166 -7.80 -18.52 9.37
N GLY A 167 -6.66 -18.25 10.04
CA GLY A 167 -6.38 -18.73 11.39
C GLY A 167 -7.30 -18.13 12.45
N LEU A 168 -7.60 -16.82 12.34
CA LEU A 168 -8.54 -16.12 13.23
C LEU A 168 -9.96 -16.67 13.09
N ALA A 169 -10.43 -16.87 11.86
CA ALA A 169 -11.74 -17.47 11.58
C ALA A 169 -11.86 -18.88 12.16
N GLU A 170 -10.83 -19.73 11.99
CA GLU A 170 -10.76 -21.07 12.57
C GLU A 170 -10.72 -21.03 14.12
N SER A 171 -10.13 -19.98 14.71
CA SER A 171 -10.13 -19.72 16.15
C SER A 171 -11.42 -19.06 16.65
N GLY A 172 -12.36 -18.71 15.79
CA GLY A 172 -13.63 -18.07 16.13
C GLY A 172 -13.53 -16.55 16.38
N HIS A 173 -12.41 -15.91 16.03
CA HIS A 173 -12.19 -14.46 16.20
C HIS A 173 -12.68 -13.65 14.99
N TRP A 174 -13.96 -13.78 14.68
CA TRP A 174 -14.57 -13.07 13.54
C TRP A 174 -14.59 -11.55 13.70
N ASP A 175 -14.65 -11.06 14.94
CA ASP A 175 -14.47 -9.65 15.29
C ASP A 175 -13.15 -9.07 14.77
N LYS A 176 -12.05 -9.82 14.92
CA LYS A 176 -10.74 -9.44 14.39
C LYS A 176 -10.65 -9.53 12.87
N VAL A 177 -11.32 -10.50 12.26
CA VAL A 177 -11.41 -10.60 10.79
C VAL A 177 -12.13 -9.37 10.23
N GLU A 178 -13.25 -8.98 10.83
CA GLU A 178 -14.01 -7.77 10.47
C GLU A 178 -13.16 -6.50 10.62
N ASP A 179 -12.50 -6.32 11.77
CA ASP A 179 -11.62 -5.18 12.04
C ASP A 179 -10.49 -5.07 11.01
N MET A 180 -9.85 -6.18 10.62
CA MET A 180 -8.78 -6.19 9.63
C MET A 180 -9.30 -5.88 8.21
N VAL A 181 -10.49 -6.39 7.83
CA VAL A 181 -11.14 -6.00 6.56
C VAL A 181 -11.45 -4.51 6.53
N ALA A 182 -11.97 -3.96 7.63
CA ALA A 182 -12.27 -2.53 7.76
C ALA A 182 -10.99 -1.66 7.65
N ASN A 183 -9.88 -2.10 8.24
CA ASN A 183 -8.59 -1.42 8.12
C ASN A 183 -8.10 -1.37 6.66
N PHE A 184 -8.14 -2.48 5.94
CA PHE A 184 -7.73 -2.51 4.53
C PHE A 184 -8.67 -1.70 3.62
N ALA A 185 -9.97 -1.68 3.93
CA ALA A 185 -10.91 -0.79 3.25
C ALA A 185 -10.54 0.69 3.46
N ALA A 186 -10.16 1.07 4.69
CA ALA A 186 -9.72 2.43 5.00
C ALA A 186 -8.41 2.80 4.27
N GLU A 187 -7.45 1.88 4.14
CA GLU A 187 -6.24 2.10 3.35
C GLU A 187 -6.56 2.30 1.85
N ILE A 188 -7.47 1.50 1.29
CA ILE A 188 -7.94 1.70 -0.09
C ILE A 188 -8.60 3.07 -0.24
N ASP A 189 -9.41 3.50 0.72
CA ASP A 189 -10.06 4.81 0.68
C ASP A 189 -9.05 5.96 0.76
N ALA A 190 -8.03 5.83 1.58
CA ALA A 190 -6.99 6.82 1.74
C ALA A 190 -5.99 6.87 0.58
N TRP A 191 -5.51 5.72 0.12
CA TRP A 191 -4.36 5.63 -0.80
C TRP A 191 -4.70 5.10 -2.19
N GLY A 192 -5.92 4.61 -2.41
CA GLY A 192 -6.34 3.99 -3.67
C GLY A 192 -5.97 2.52 -3.81
N HIS A 193 -5.18 1.99 -2.88
CA HIS A 193 -4.72 0.61 -2.82
C HIS A 193 -4.31 0.25 -1.39
N ILE A 194 -4.05 -1.02 -1.13
CA ILE A 194 -3.44 -1.48 0.10
C ILE A 194 -1.93 -1.48 -0.08
N PRO A 195 -1.16 -0.72 0.72
CA PRO A 195 0.30 -0.77 0.68
C PRO A 195 0.83 -2.15 1.08
N ASN A 196 2.09 -2.44 0.76
CA ASN A 196 2.77 -3.69 1.20
C ASN A 196 2.63 -3.94 2.72
N GLY A 197 2.64 -2.88 3.51
CA GLY A 197 2.33 -2.80 4.93
C GLY A 197 2.03 -1.35 5.29
N ASN A 198 1.46 -1.08 6.47
CA ASN A 198 1.04 0.27 6.86
C ASN A 198 2.22 1.17 7.30
N ARG A 199 3.18 1.37 6.37
CA ARG A 199 4.31 2.29 6.52
C ARG A 199 4.45 3.21 5.31
N THR A 200 4.90 4.44 5.50
CA THR A 200 5.05 5.44 4.43
C THR A 200 5.98 4.96 3.31
N TYR A 201 7.00 4.20 3.62
CA TYR A 201 7.96 3.68 2.63
C TYR A 201 7.42 2.49 1.82
N TYR A 202 6.23 1.98 2.16
CA TYR A 202 5.51 0.95 1.42
C TYR A 202 4.43 1.50 0.47
N LEU A 203 4.10 2.81 0.54
CA LEU A 203 3.03 3.42 -0.26
C LEU A 203 3.24 3.32 -1.78
N SER A 204 4.47 3.15 -2.25
CA SER A 204 4.76 3.06 -3.69
C SER A 204 4.48 1.70 -4.32
N ARG A 205 4.16 0.68 -3.49
CA ARG A 205 3.83 -0.68 -3.95
C ARG A 205 2.75 -1.31 -3.08
N SER A 206 2.11 -2.32 -3.64
CA SER A 206 1.19 -3.22 -2.93
C SER A 206 1.86 -4.59 -2.72
N GLN A 207 1.09 -5.58 -2.30
CA GLN A 207 1.41 -7.01 -2.30
C GLN A 207 0.36 -7.77 -3.13
N PRO A 208 0.42 -9.13 -3.25
CA PRO A 208 -0.58 -9.89 -3.97
C PRO A 208 -2.01 -9.56 -3.51
N PRO A 209 -2.95 -9.29 -4.41
CA PRO A 209 -4.25 -8.69 -4.09
C PRO A 209 -5.23 -9.69 -3.48
N PHE A 210 -5.17 -9.85 -2.18
CA PHE A 210 -6.03 -10.76 -1.41
C PHE A 210 -7.27 -10.10 -0.79
N PHE A 211 -7.48 -8.79 -0.92
CA PHE A 211 -8.61 -8.12 -0.28
C PHE A 211 -9.96 -8.71 -0.70
N SER A 212 -10.12 -9.04 -1.98
CA SER A 212 -11.32 -9.72 -2.46
C SER A 212 -11.56 -11.08 -1.80
N PHE A 213 -10.50 -11.82 -1.47
CA PHE A 213 -10.59 -13.07 -0.71
C PHE A 213 -10.95 -12.81 0.75
N MET A 214 -10.41 -11.75 1.37
CA MET A 214 -10.71 -11.36 2.75
C MET A 214 -12.17 -10.98 2.91
N VAL A 215 -12.70 -10.14 2.00
CA VAL A 215 -14.12 -9.80 1.96
C VAL A 215 -15.00 -11.03 1.70
N SER A 216 -14.56 -11.93 0.80
CA SER A 216 -15.27 -13.19 0.55
C SER A 216 -15.25 -14.13 1.75
N LEU A 217 -14.15 -14.17 2.52
CA LEU A 217 -14.06 -14.94 3.77
C LEU A 217 -15.07 -14.40 4.79
N LEU A 218 -15.10 -13.09 5.01
CA LEU A 218 -16.06 -12.46 5.92
C LEU A 218 -17.51 -12.71 5.46
N ALA A 219 -17.78 -12.70 4.14
CA ALA A 219 -19.09 -13.00 3.59
C ALA A 219 -19.52 -14.48 3.82
N THR A 220 -18.61 -15.41 4.09
CA THR A 220 -19.01 -16.79 4.48
C THR A 220 -19.63 -16.84 5.86
N HIS A 221 -19.32 -15.88 6.71
CA HIS A 221 -19.85 -15.76 8.07
C HIS A 221 -21.10 -14.85 8.11
N ASP A 222 -21.02 -13.66 7.48
CA ASP A 222 -22.02 -12.60 7.63
C ASP A 222 -22.98 -12.49 6.41
N GLY A 223 -22.76 -13.31 5.38
CA GLY A 223 -23.58 -13.32 4.16
C GLY A 223 -23.15 -12.30 3.11
N ASP A 224 -23.77 -12.40 1.93
CA ASP A 224 -23.40 -11.64 0.71
C ASP A 224 -23.59 -10.12 0.84
N GLN A 225 -24.27 -9.63 1.86
CA GLN A 225 -24.38 -8.19 2.16
C GLN A 225 -22.98 -7.55 2.38
N VAL A 226 -22.02 -8.32 2.91
CA VAL A 226 -20.62 -7.90 3.07
C VAL A 226 -20.01 -7.52 1.73
N LEU A 227 -20.23 -8.32 0.68
CA LEU A 227 -19.73 -8.03 -0.67
C LEU A 227 -20.24 -6.71 -1.22
N LYS A 228 -21.53 -6.41 -0.98
CA LYS A 228 -22.14 -5.13 -1.36
C LYS A 228 -21.54 -3.97 -0.57
N THR A 229 -21.31 -4.14 0.73
CA THR A 229 -20.73 -3.11 1.61
C THR A 229 -19.35 -2.69 1.14
N TYR A 230 -18.49 -3.63 0.78
CA TYR A 230 -17.11 -3.38 0.36
C TYR A 230 -16.90 -3.29 -1.16
N GLN A 231 -17.98 -3.32 -1.97
CA GLN A 231 -17.87 -3.19 -3.42
C GLN A 231 -17.09 -1.95 -3.88
N PRO A 232 -17.30 -0.75 -3.32
CA PRO A 232 -16.55 0.45 -3.73
C PRO A 232 -15.03 0.29 -3.58
N GLN A 233 -14.56 -0.32 -2.48
CA GLN A 233 -13.15 -0.56 -2.23
C GLN A 233 -12.59 -1.66 -3.13
N LEU A 234 -13.33 -2.75 -3.36
CA LEU A 234 -12.96 -3.80 -4.31
C LEU A 234 -12.76 -3.23 -5.73
N GLU A 235 -13.65 -2.35 -6.18
CA GLU A 235 -13.53 -1.67 -7.48
C GLU A 235 -12.35 -0.69 -7.52
N LYS A 236 -12.08 0.01 -6.41
CA LYS A 236 -10.97 0.95 -6.31
C LYS A 236 -9.62 0.24 -6.36
N GLU A 237 -9.48 -0.90 -5.67
CA GLU A 237 -8.30 -1.75 -5.76
C GLU A 237 -8.13 -2.33 -7.17
N TYR A 238 -9.20 -2.81 -7.79
CA TYR A 238 -9.16 -3.28 -9.18
C TYR A 238 -8.64 -2.19 -10.13
N ARG A 239 -9.13 -0.95 -9.99
CA ARG A 239 -8.64 0.19 -10.78
C ARG A 239 -7.16 0.48 -10.57
N TYR A 240 -6.62 0.30 -9.36
CA TYR A 240 -5.19 0.44 -9.11
C TYR A 240 -4.37 -0.59 -9.91
N TRP A 241 -4.80 -1.85 -9.94
CA TRP A 241 -4.11 -2.90 -10.69
C TRP A 241 -4.25 -2.73 -12.21
N MET A 242 -5.34 -2.13 -12.68
CA MET A 242 -5.63 -1.94 -14.10
C MET A 242 -5.31 -0.52 -14.60
N ALA A 243 -4.70 0.33 -13.77
CA ALA A 243 -4.39 1.71 -14.14
C ALA A 243 -3.55 1.76 -15.42
N GLY A 244 -3.97 2.59 -16.38
CA GLY A 244 -3.31 2.76 -17.68
C GLY A 244 -3.65 1.68 -18.73
N ALA A 245 -4.37 0.61 -18.37
CA ALA A 245 -4.64 -0.52 -19.27
C ALA A 245 -5.35 -0.11 -20.57
N ASP A 246 -6.31 0.83 -20.49
CA ASP A 246 -7.13 1.23 -21.64
C ASP A 246 -6.32 1.93 -22.73
N ALA A 247 -5.24 2.63 -22.36
CA ALA A 247 -4.37 3.35 -23.28
C ALA A 247 -3.25 2.50 -23.90
N LEU A 248 -3.06 1.24 -23.43
CA LEU A 248 -1.97 0.39 -23.88
C LEU A 248 -2.18 -0.10 -25.32
N ALA A 249 -1.17 0.05 -26.16
CA ALA A 249 -1.10 -0.62 -27.44
C ALA A 249 -0.83 -2.14 -27.27
N PRO A 250 -1.27 -3.01 -28.20
CA PRO A 250 -0.88 -4.41 -28.19
C PRO A 250 0.63 -4.62 -28.13
N GLY A 251 1.09 -5.52 -27.28
CA GLY A 251 2.51 -5.81 -27.04
C GLY A 251 3.22 -4.80 -26.13
N SER A 252 2.49 -3.93 -25.41
CA SER A 252 3.05 -2.93 -24.49
C SER A 252 2.63 -3.15 -23.04
N ALA A 253 3.34 -2.48 -22.12
CA ALA A 253 3.06 -2.52 -20.69
C ALA A 253 3.27 -1.14 -20.08
N ASP A 254 2.40 -0.75 -19.16
CA ASP A 254 2.56 0.41 -18.29
C ASP A 254 2.34 -0.02 -16.84
N LYS A 255 3.32 0.29 -15.99
CA LYS A 255 3.30 -0.10 -14.58
C LYS A 255 2.83 -1.55 -14.39
N ARG A 256 1.67 -1.76 -13.77
CA ARG A 256 1.09 -3.08 -13.42
C ARG A 256 0.33 -3.75 -14.55
N ALA A 257 -0.12 -2.99 -15.55
CA ALA A 257 -0.91 -3.51 -16.65
C ALA A 257 -0.04 -3.92 -17.84
N VAL A 258 -0.38 -5.04 -18.47
CA VAL A 258 0.29 -5.57 -19.65
C VAL A 258 -0.77 -5.92 -20.69
N ARG A 259 -0.65 -5.35 -21.90
CA ARG A 259 -1.46 -5.76 -23.04
C ARG A 259 -0.62 -6.65 -23.96
N MET A 260 -0.98 -7.90 -24.02
CA MET A 260 -0.30 -8.88 -24.88
C MET A 260 -0.51 -8.55 -26.36
N ALA A 261 0.29 -9.14 -27.25
CA ALA A 261 0.27 -8.83 -28.69
C ALA A 261 -1.10 -9.08 -29.36
N ASP A 262 -1.88 -10.00 -28.82
CA ASP A 262 -3.25 -10.29 -29.30
C ASP A 262 -4.34 -9.43 -28.62
N GLY A 263 -3.95 -8.50 -27.74
CA GLY A 263 -4.84 -7.62 -27.02
C GLY A 263 -5.29 -8.13 -25.63
N ALA A 264 -4.95 -9.36 -25.23
CA ALA A 264 -5.26 -9.85 -23.88
C ALA A 264 -4.62 -8.99 -22.81
N LEU A 265 -5.40 -8.65 -21.76
CA LEU A 265 -4.93 -7.85 -20.62
C LEU A 265 -4.53 -8.76 -19.47
N LEU A 266 -3.28 -8.64 -19.05
CA LEU A 266 -2.69 -9.33 -17.91
C LEU A 266 -1.98 -8.32 -17.00
N ASN A 267 -1.44 -8.79 -15.87
CA ASN A 267 -0.77 -7.95 -14.88
C ASN A 267 0.63 -8.44 -14.55
N ARG A 268 1.46 -7.52 -14.08
CA ARG A 268 2.78 -7.78 -13.51
C ARG A 268 2.95 -7.02 -12.19
N TYR A 269 3.89 -7.45 -11.35
CA TYR A 269 4.28 -6.70 -10.16
C TYR A 269 5.08 -5.46 -10.53
N TRP A 270 4.87 -4.38 -9.77
CA TRP A 270 5.47 -3.09 -10.02
C TRP A 270 5.52 -2.24 -8.76
N ASP A 271 6.63 -1.51 -8.58
CA ASP A 271 6.76 -0.43 -7.61
C ASP A 271 6.95 0.90 -8.36
N ASP A 272 6.29 1.96 -7.94
CA ASP A 272 6.38 3.27 -8.60
C ASP A 272 7.72 3.98 -8.33
N ARG A 273 8.53 3.53 -7.35
CA ARG A 273 9.87 4.01 -7.05
C ARG A 273 10.95 3.09 -7.65
N ASP A 274 12.12 3.69 -7.92
CA ASP A 274 13.32 3.05 -8.49
C ASP A 274 14.59 3.42 -7.72
N THR A 275 14.43 3.60 -6.42
CA THR A 275 15.49 3.86 -5.43
C THR A 275 15.68 2.65 -4.52
N PRO A 276 16.78 2.52 -3.78
CA PRO A 276 16.91 1.46 -2.77
C PRO A 276 15.74 1.45 -1.80
N ARG A 277 15.35 0.29 -1.30
CA ARG A 277 14.30 0.17 -0.28
C ARG A 277 14.82 0.68 1.05
N PRO A 278 14.08 1.52 1.80
CA PRO A 278 14.51 2.02 3.11
C PRO A 278 14.87 0.91 4.09
N GLU A 279 14.11 -0.17 4.09
CA GLU A 279 14.27 -1.34 4.97
C GLU A 279 15.40 -2.31 4.56
N SER A 280 16.04 -2.08 3.40
CA SER A 280 17.12 -2.91 2.83
C SER A 280 18.09 -2.07 2.00
N TRP A 281 18.42 -0.89 2.49
CA TRP A 281 19.12 0.16 1.75
C TRP A 281 20.50 -0.26 1.23
N VAL A 282 21.32 -0.80 2.12
CA VAL A 282 22.70 -1.18 1.80
C VAL A 282 22.73 -2.43 0.92
N GLU A 283 21.84 -3.38 1.19
CA GLU A 283 21.73 -4.62 0.40
C GLU A 283 21.32 -4.32 -1.05
N ASP A 284 20.34 -3.42 -1.24
CA ASP A 284 19.90 -3.02 -2.58
C ASP A 284 21.02 -2.29 -3.34
N ILE A 285 21.73 -1.37 -2.67
CA ILE A 285 22.89 -0.66 -3.25
C ILE A 285 24.01 -1.66 -3.63
N ALA A 286 24.31 -2.61 -2.76
CA ALA A 286 25.32 -3.63 -3.02
C ALA A 286 24.92 -4.50 -4.22
N THR A 287 23.66 -4.90 -4.31
CA THR A 287 23.12 -5.67 -5.43
C THR A 287 23.28 -4.89 -6.75
N ALA A 288 22.92 -3.61 -6.78
CA ALA A 288 23.06 -2.78 -7.96
C ALA A 288 24.56 -2.61 -8.37
N LYS A 289 25.43 -2.34 -7.41
CA LYS A 289 26.88 -2.23 -7.65
C LYS A 289 27.52 -3.50 -8.21
N SER A 290 26.96 -4.67 -7.89
CA SER A 290 27.46 -5.96 -8.38
C SER A 290 27.16 -6.24 -9.87
N ASN A 291 26.34 -5.39 -10.52
CA ASN A 291 26.04 -5.46 -11.96
C ASN A 291 26.15 -4.06 -12.62
N PRO A 292 27.36 -3.54 -12.81
CA PRO A 292 27.57 -2.18 -13.31
C PRO A 292 27.14 -1.98 -14.77
N ASN A 293 26.87 -3.06 -15.50
CA ASN A 293 26.42 -3.01 -16.90
C ASN A 293 24.90 -2.73 -17.02
N ARG A 294 24.20 -2.70 -15.90
CA ARG A 294 22.77 -2.44 -15.86
C ARG A 294 22.50 -1.18 -15.01
N PRO A 295 21.61 -0.26 -15.46
CA PRO A 295 21.24 0.90 -14.65
C PRO A 295 20.77 0.50 -13.27
N ALA A 296 21.31 1.17 -12.22
CA ALA A 296 20.95 0.87 -10.83
C ALA A 296 19.44 1.07 -10.57
N THR A 297 18.83 2.07 -11.19
CA THR A 297 17.37 2.34 -11.09
C THR A 297 16.52 1.19 -11.60
N GLU A 298 16.96 0.48 -12.66
CA GLU A 298 16.25 -0.72 -13.12
C GLU A 298 16.35 -1.87 -12.09
N ILE A 299 17.55 -2.07 -11.51
CA ILE A 299 17.75 -3.11 -10.51
C ILE A 299 16.92 -2.81 -9.26
N TYR A 300 16.91 -1.55 -8.80
CA TYR A 300 16.08 -1.15 -7.66
C TYR A 300 14.59 -1.37 -7.93
N ARG A 301 14.10 -0.97 -9.11
CA ARG A 301 12.69 -1.21 -9.46
C ARG A 301 12.34 -2.68 -9.48
N ASP A 302 13.20 -3.53 -10.02
CA ASP A 302 12.97 -4.97 -10.05
C ASP A 302 13.04 -5.60 -8.64
N LEU A 303 13.96 -5.16 -7.77
CA LEU A 303 13.99 -5.56 -6.35
C LEU A 303 12.70 -5.18 -5.62
N ARG A 304 12.26 -3.93 -5.78
CA ARG A 304 11.04 -3.41 -5.19
C ARG A 304 9.79 -4.13 -5.72
N SER A 305 9.77 -4.45 -7.01
CA SER A 305 8.67 -5.20 -7.62
C SER A 305 8.65 -6.67 -7.18
N ALA A 306 9.82 -7.28 -6.95
CA ALA A 306 9.92 -8.60 -6.36
C ALA A 306 9.42 -8.59 -4.89
N ALA A 307 9.74 -7.54 -4.12
CA ALA A 307 9.17 -7.35 -2.79
C ALA A 307 7.63 -7.19 -2.82
N ALA A 308 7.08 -6.51 -3.85
CA ALA A 308 5.64 -6.43 -4.06
C ALA A 308 5.00 -7.79 -4.36
N SER A 309 5.74 -8.76 -4.86
CA SER A 309 5.22 -10.12 -5.13
C SER A 309 5.06 -10.98 -3.88
N GLY A 310 5.69 -10.60 -2.76
CA GLY A 310 5.81 -11.44 -1.58
C GLY A 310 6.75 -12.64 -1.76
N TRP A 311 7.40 -12.79 -2.93
CA TRP A 311 8.37 -13.85 -3.25
C TRP A 311 9.79 -13.28 -3.34
N ASP A 312 10.17 -12.46 -2.40
CA ASP A 312 11.48 -11.83 -2.29
C ASP A 312 12.43 -12.70 -1.44
N PHE A 313 13.55 -13.27 -1.99
CA PHE A 313 13.73 -13.20 -3.46
C PHE A 313 13.79 -14.60 -4.04
N SER A 314 12.76 -14.97 -4.79
CA SER A 314 12.74 -16.24 -5.49
C SER A 314 13.58 -16.18 -6.76
N SER A 315 14.22 -17.30 -7.12
CA SER A 315 14.91 -17.47 -8.40
C SER A 315 14.00 -17.32 -9.62
N ARG A 316 12.66 -17.40 -9.44
CA ARG A 316 11.68 -17.16 -10.51
C ARG A 316 11.81 -15.78 -11.16
N TRP A 317 12.38 -14.80 -10.44
CA TRP A 317 12.61 -13.44 -10.93
C TRP A 317 13.93 -13.25 -11.65
N MET A 318 14.84 -14.21 -11.60
CA MET A 318 16.23 -14.09 -12.04
C MET A 318 16.48 -14.75 -13.40
N ASP A 319 17.42 -14.20 -14.18
CA ASP A 319 17.96 -14.90 -15.36
C ASP A 319 18.99 -15.96 -14.96
N ASN A 320 19.80 -15.66 -13.93
CA ASN A 320 20.65 -16.63 -13.28
C ASN A 320 20.12 -16.90 -11.87
N PRO A 321 19.64 -18.11 -11.56
CA PRO A 321 18.97 -18.42 -10.28
C PRO A 321 19.87 -18.26 -9.04
N HIS A 322 21.18 -18.10 -9.25
CA HIS A 322 22.17 -17.93 -8.18
C HIS A 322 22.70 -16.48 -8.06
N GLN A 323 22.18 -15.55 -8.85
CA GLN A 323 22.64 -14.16 -8.90
C GLN A 323 21.49 -13.18 -8.80
N LEU A 324 21.29 -12.62 -7.62
CA LEU A 324 20.21 -11.67 -7.33
C LEU A 324 20.22 -10.44 -8.25
N ASN A 325 21.40 -9.96 -8.67
CA ASN A 325 21.56 -8.82 -9.58
C ASN A 325 21.09 -9.08 -11.03
N THR A 326 20.64 -10.31 -11.33
CA THR A 326 20.06 -10.71 -12.63
C THR A 326 18.54 -10.71 -12.62
N LEU A 327 17.90 -10.30 -11.51
CA LEU A 327 16.45 -10.25 -11.43
C LEU A 327 15.87 -9.20 -12.40
N ARG A 328 14.70 -9.53 -12.95
CA ARG A 328 13.97 -8.70 -13.91
C ARG A 328 12.45 -8.87 -13.76
N THR A 329 12.01 -8.74 -12.54
CA THR A 329 10.63 -8.94 -12.12
C THR A 329 9.63 -8.19 -12.99
N THR A 330 9.95 -6.95 -13.37
CA THR A 330 9.09 -6.11 -14.22
C THR A 330 8.97 -6.60 -15.67
N SER A 331 9.79 -7.58 -16.08
CA SER A 331 9.69 -8.22 -17.40
C SER A 331 8.94 -9.56 -17.36
N ILE A 332 8.33 -9.90 -16.23
CA ILE A 332 7.64 -11.18 -16.04
C ILE A 332 6.16 -10.91 -15.75
N VAL A 333 5.30 -11.67 -16.42
CA VAL A 333 3.86 -11.71 -16.18
C VAL A 333 3.60 -12.96 -15.32
N PRO A 334 3.39 -12.80 -14.01
CA PRO A 334 3.35 -13.93 -13.09
C PRO A 334 1.97 -14.60 -13.06
N VAL A 335 1.94 -15.91 -12.99
CA VAL A 335 0.72 -16.71 -13.02
C VAL A 335 -0.12 -16.53 -11.76
N ASP A 336 0.52 -16.41 -10.61
CA ASP A 336 -0.14 -16.20 -9.32
C ASP A 336 -0.93 -14.87 -9.30
N LEU A 337 -0.31 -13.75 -9.67
CA LEU A 337 -0.99 -12.46 -9.73
C LEU A 337 -2.19 -12.51 -10.69
N ASN A 338 -2.02 -13.11 -11.86
CA ASN A 338 -3.10 -13.16 -12.84
C ASN A 338 -4.24 -14.08 -12.40
N SER A 339 -3.96 -15.14 -11.64
CA SER A 339 -4.96 -15.99 -11.00
C SER A 339 -5.71 -15.25 -9.88
N LEU A 340 -5.02 -14.41 -9.10
CA LEU A 340 -5.64 -13.54 -8.08
C LEU A 340 -6.54 -12.49 -8.72
N MET A 341 -6.08 -11.85 -9.81
CA MET A 341 -6.89 -10.89 -10.57
C MET A 341 -8.13 -11.53 -11.20
N PHE A 342 -8.02 -12.74 -11.75
CA PHE A 342 -9.17 -13.52 -12.21
C PHE A 342 -10.19 -13.72 -11.10
N LYS A 343 -9.73 -14.13 -9.91
CA LYS A 343 -10.61 -14.33 -8.76
C LYS A 343 -11.23 -13.03 -8.27
N MET A 344 -10.47 -11.93 -8.27
CA MET A 344 -10.98 -10.58 -7.95
C MET A 344 -12.13 -10.20 -8.89
N GLU A 345 -11.98 -10.39 -10.20
CA GLU A 345 -13.02 -10.13 -11.20
C GLU A 345 -14.29 -10.98 -10.94
N LYS A 346 -14.13 -12.27 -10.58
CA LYS A 346 -15.25 -13.15 -10.19
C LYS A 346 -15.95 -12.66 -8.91
N ILE A 347 -15.20 -12.16 -7.92
CA ILE A 347 -15.78 -11.64 -6.68
C ILE A 347 -16.48 -10.30 -6.94
N LEU A 348 -15.92 -9.43 -7.79
CA LEU A 348 -16.58 -8.19 -8.22
C LEU A 348 -17.89 -8.48 -8.96
N ALA A 349 -17.95 -9.50 -9.80
CA ALA A 349 -19.20 -9.94 -10.43
C ALA A 349 -20.24 -10.36 -9.39
N ARG A 350 -19.83 -11.13 -8.37
CA ARG A 350 -20.70 -11.53 -7.26
C ARG A 350 -21.16 -10.33 -6.42
N ALA A 351 -20.26 -9.39 -6.12
CA ALA A 351 -20.56 -8.16 -5.38
C ALA A 351 -21.58 -7.29 -6.14
N SER A 352 -21.37 -7.07 -7.45
CA SER A 352 -22.31 -6.33 -8.31
C SER A 352 -23.67 -6.99 -8.36
N LYS A 353 -23.72 -8.32 -8.46
CA LYS A 353 -24.99 -9.08 -8.44
C LYS A 353 -25.70 -8.92 -7.08
N ALA A 354 -24.98 -8.97 -5.95
CA ALA A 354 -25.53 -8.75 -4.62
C ALA A 354 -26.06 -7.32 -4.43
N ALA A 355 -25.46 -6.34 -5.13
CA ALA A 355 -25.95 -4.97 -5.20
C ALA A 355 -27.13 -4.76 -6.17
N GLY A 356 -27.52 -5.77 -6.96
CA GLY A 356 -28.58 -5.67 -7.96
C GLY A 356 -28.13 -5.12 -9.31
N ASP A 357 -26.83 -4.87 -9.52
CA ASP A 357 -26.27 -4.39 -10.78
C ASP A 357 -25.83 -5.57 -11.67
N ASN A 358 -26.82 -6.14 -12.37
CA ASN A 358 -26.58 -7.26 -13.29
C ASN A 358 -25.73 -6.87 -14.52
N ALA A 359 -25.77 -5.61 -14.94
CA ALA A 359 -24.97 -5.14 -16.08
C ALA A 359 -23.46 -5.14 -15.71
N MET A 360 -23.12 -4.60 -14.56
CA MET A 360 -21.75 -4.61 -14.06
C MET A 360 -21.28 -6.03 -13.72
N ALA A 361 -22.16 -6.87 -13.16
CA ALA A 361 -21.85 -8.27 -12.90
C ALA A 361 -21.45 -9.02 -14.20
N ASN A 362 -22.22 -8.84 -15.29
CA ASN A 362 -21.90 -9.43 -16.59
C ASN A 362 -20.60 -8.87 -17.19
N GLN A 363 -20.30 -7.59 -16.96
CA GLN A 363 -19.04 -6.99 -17.40
C GLN A 363 -17.84 -7.65 -16.70
N TYR A 364 -17.87 -7.80 -15.39
CA TYR A 364 -16.78 -8.46 -14.64
C TYR A 364 -16.66 -9.95 -14.99
N GLU A 365 -17.76 -10.66 -15.25
CA GLU A 365 -17.71 -12.03 -15.76
C GLU A 365 -17.02 -12.10 -17.13
N THR A 366 -17.29 -11.13 -18.00
CA THR A 366 -16.62 -11.04 -19.32
C THR A 366 -15.12 -10.80 -19.18
N LEU A 367 -14.70 -9.90 -18.26
CA LEU A 367 -13.30 -9.62 -17.97
C LEU A 367 -12.60 -10.87 -17.40
N ALA A 368 -13.22 -11.54 -16.43
CA ALA A 368 -12.70 -12.78 -15.86
C ALA A 368 -12.50 -13.88 -16.93
N ASN A 369 -13.47 -14.07 -17.80
CA ASN A 369 -13.37 -15.06 -18.88
C ASN A 369 -12.27 -14.68 -19.90
N ALA A 370 -12.09 -13.41 -20.20
CA ALA A 370 -10.99 -12.94 -21.06
C ALA A 370 -9.62 -13.17 -20.41
N ARG A 371 -9.49 -12.87 -19.11
CA ARG A 371 -8.26 -13.13 -18.35
C ARG A 371 -7.94 -14.62 -18.27
N GLN A 372 -8.93 -15.46 -17.99
CA GLN A 372 -8.75 -16.92 -17.97
C GLN A 372 -8.16 -17.42 -19.31
N LYS A 373 -8.72 -16.99 -20.44
CA LYS A 373 -8.19 -17.33 -21.77
C LYS A 373 -6.75 -16.84 -21.96
N GLY A 374 -6.43 -15.65 -21.44
CA GLY A 374 -5.06 -15.11 -21.44
C GLY A 374 -4.11 -15.99 -20.62
N ILE A 375 -4.49 -16.40 -19.41
CA ILE A 375 -3.71 -17.31 -18.56
C ILE A 375 -3.49 -18.65 -19.27
N GLU A 376 -4.53 -19.26 -19.79
CA GLU A 376 -4.45 -20.53 -20.51
C GLU A 376 -3.52 -20.43 -21.73
N LYS A 377 -3.61 -19.35 -22.50
CA LYS A 377 -2.81 -19.14 -23.70
C LYS A 377 -1.34 -18.86 -23.42
N TYR A 378 -1.03 -18.03 -22.43
CA TYR A 378 0.32 -17.49 -22.21
C TYR A 378 1.07 -18.16 -21.08
N MET A 379 0.39 -18.87 -20.17
CA MET A 379 1.00 -19.38 -18.95
C MET A 379 0.94 -20.91 -18.82
N TRP A 380 0.14 -21.59 -19.67
CA TRP A 380 0.14 -23.04 -19.68
C TRP A 380 1.36 -23.59 -20.39
N ASN A 381 2.11 -24.48 -19.73
CA ASN A 381 3.26 -25.15 -20.31
C ASN A 381 2.90 -26.60 -20.69
N ASP A 382 2.63 -26.84 -21.96
CA ASP A 382 2.25 -28.16 -22.47
C ASP A 382 3.31 -29.25 -22.25
N GLN A 383 4.59 -28.88 -22.23
CA GLN A 383 5.69 -29.84 -22.06
C GLN A 383 5.78 -30.34 -20.62
N GLN A 384 5.45 -29.49 -19.65
CA GLN A 384 5.58 -29.78 -18.24
C GLN A 384 4.25 -30.11 -17.57
N GLY A 385 3.12 -29.74 -18.18
CA GLY A 385 1.78 -30.01 -17.66
C GLY A 385 1.38 -29.13 -16.47
N TRP A 386 1.95 -27.92 -16.34
CA TRP A 386 1.57 -26.94 -15.31
C TRP A 386 1.59 -25.50 -15.81
N TYR A 387 0.98 -24.63 -15.03
CA TYR A 387 1.03 -23.18 -15.26
C TYR A 387 2.34 -22.59 -14.74
N ALA A 388 2.95 -21.70 -15.53
CA ALA A 388 4.17 -20.99 -15.19
C ALA A 388 4.10 -19.53 -15.63
N ASP A 389 5.08 -18.72 -15.18
CA ASP A 389 5.16 -17.31 -15.54
C ASP A 389 5.48 -17.11 -17.02
N TYR A 390 5.01 -16.00 -17.60
CA TYR A 390 5.34 -15.62 -18.96
C TYR A 390 6.41 -14.53 -18.98
N ASP A 391 7.38 -14.67 -19.85
CA ASP A 391 8.51 -13.78 -20.01
C ASP A 391 8.29 -12.82 -21.19
N LEU A 392 8.21 -11.52 -20.90
CA LEU A 392 7.99 -10.48 -21.90
C LEU A 392 9.19 -10.24 -22.82
N LYS A 393 10.42 -10.61 -22.41
CA LYS A 393 11.62 -10.43 -23.24
C LYS A 393 11.82 -11.58 -24.21
N SER A 394 11.67 -12.80 -23.74
CA SER A 394 11.82 -14.00 -24.58
C SER A 394 10.53 -14.38 -25.30
N HIS A 395 9.38 -13.81 -24.92
CA HIS A 395 8.05 -14.16 -25.41
C HIS A 395 7.69 -15.64 -25.23
N LYS A 396 8.06 -16.22 -24.09
CA LYS A 396 7.87 -17.64 -23.79
C LYS A 396 7.41 -17.85 -22.34
N VAL A 397 6.75 -18.97 -22.12
CA VAL A 397 6.52 -19.50 -20.77
C VAL A 397 7.87 -19.85 -20.15
N ARG A 398 8.07 -19.51 -18.88
CA ARG A 398 9.29 -19.85 -18.12
C ARG A 398 9.23 -21.31 -17.67
N ASN A 399 10.40 -21.90 -17.56
CA ASN A 399 10.57 -23.28 -17.04
C ASN A 399 11.00 -23.25 -15.59
#